data_ce230e40f9fc33944ad50026ce54dffa
#
_entry.id   ce230e40f9fc33944ad50026ce54dffa
#
_cell.length_a   1.000
_cell.length_b   1.000
_cell.length_c   1.000
_cell.angle_alpha   90.00
_cell.angle_beta   90.00
_cell.angle_gamma   90.00
#
_symmetry.space_group_name_H-M   'P 1'
#
loop_
_entity.id
_entity.type
_entity.pdbx_description
1 polymer ?
#
loop_
_entity_poly.entity_id
_entity_poly.type
_entity_poly.pdbx_seq_one_letter_code
_entity_poly.pdbx_strand_id
1 'polypeptide(L)'
;GGDSRYDADYPSISYLSAISRVAGAERQIYAANANDFIYTTDGGGRDHGFLHLEATIKSTENPRRLKPINVYYHMYAGEKTAQLEAVRYHLDAARQALVTPVAASHYAAIADGFFATQISSLGELTWLVRNRGALQTVRFDDVADLSVDFARSVGVIGQQRKGSSLYVALDEARADVIVALSPDTPSAGTPAPYLIDGRWTFRDLRRRDCGFSVMARGYGTGQMNWGGLRPGSYQVTAFDDQDQSWEETAD
;
A
#
# COMPACT_ATOMS: atom_id res chain seq x y z
N GLY A 1 -7.45 -6.10 17.98
CA GLY A 1 -7.89 -6.41 16.62
C GLY A 1 -9.24 -7.11 16.64
N GLY A 2 -10.02 -6.90 15.60
CA GLY A 2 -11.29 -7.60 15.39
C GLY A 2 -11.10 -8.78 14.42
N ASP A 3 -11.88 -9.82 14.62
CA ASP A 3 -11.95 -10.95 13.71
C ASP A 3 -12.83 -10.57 12.51
N SER A 4 -12.28 -10.59 11.30
CA SER A 4 -12.99 -10.28 10.05
C SER A 4 -12.61 -11.30 8.98
N ARG A 5 -12.81 -12.57 9.33
CA ARG A 5 -12.52 -13.69 8.44
C ARG A 5 -13.46 -13.74 7.24
N TYR A 6 -13.04 -14.44 6.19
CA TYR A 6 -13.94 -14.82 5.11
C TYR A 6 -15.07 -15.69 5.64
N ASP A 7 -16.28 -15.31 5.29
CA ASP A 7 -17.49 -16.08 5.57
C ASP A 7 -18.27 -16.20 4.25
N ALA A 8 -18.48 -17.42 3.79
CA ALA A 8 -19.19 -17.68 2.54
C ALA A 8 -20.67 -17.28 2.60
N ASP A 9 -21.28 -17.31 3.80
CA ASP A 9 -22.66 -16.88 4.01
C ASP A 9 -22.80 -15.34 4.06
N TYR A 10 -21.68 -14.65 4.41
CA TYR A 10 -21.62 -13.18 4.52
C TYR A 10 -20.38 -12.61 3.84
N PRO A 11 -20.24 -12.79 2.51
CA PRO A 11 -19.02 -12.42 1.79
C PRO A 11 -18.73 -10.91 1.81
N SER A 12 -19.75 -10.07 2.06
CA SER A 12 -19.57 -8.61 2.14
C SER A 12 -18.57 -8.16 3.20
N ILE A 13 -18.44 -8.88 4.31
CA ILE A 13 -17.46 -8.57 5.36
C ILE A 13 -16.03 -8.70 4.83
N SER A 14 -15.80 -9.67 3.95
CA SER A 14 -14.48 -9.92 3.37
C SER A 14 -14.01 -8.84 2.39
N TYR A 15 -14.95 -8.05 1.87
CA TYR A 15 -14.65 -6.97 0.92
C TYR A 15 -14.42 -5.62 1.57
N LEU A 16 -14.60 -5.51 2.88
CA LEU A 16 -14.34 -4.27 3.59
C LEU A 16 -12.84 -3.93 3.53
N SER A 17 -12.54 -2.68 3.15
CA SER A 17 -11.20 -2.15 3.16
C SER A 17 -10.76 -1.84 4.60
N ALA A 18 -10.44 -0.63 4.95
CA ALA A 18 -10.13 -0.29 6.34
C ALA A 18 -11.41 -0.40 7.20
N ILE A 19 -11.44 -1.35 8.13
CA ILE A 19 -12.56 -1.55 9.06
C ILE A 19 -12.31 -0.71 10.30
N SER A 20 -13.29 0.07 10.74
CA SER A 20 -13.15 0.87 11.93
C SER A 20 -14.43 1.00 12.75
N ARG A 21 -14.26 1.33 14.02
CA ARG A 21 -15.33 1.73 14.95
C ARG A 21 -14.94 3.03 15.64
N VAL A 22 -15.83 3.97 15.71
CA VAL A 22 -15.66 5.19 16.51
C VAL A 22 -16.12 4.93 17.94
N ALA A 23 -15.29 5.28 18.92
CA ALA A 23 -15.59 5.18 20.34
C ALA A 23 -15.16 6.49 21.02
N GLY A 24 -16.13 7.37 21.29
CA GLY A 24 -15.85 8.74 21.76
C GLY A 24 -15.13 9.54 20.68
N ALA A 25 -14.01 10.14 21.04
CA ALA A 25 -13.16 10.91 20.12
C ALA A 25 -12.15 10.03 19.35
N GLU A 26 -12.07 8.75 19.68
CA GLU A 26 -11.07 7.82 19.14
C GLU A 26 -11.67 6.92 18.05
N ARG A 27 -10.83 6.52 17.13
CA ARG A 27 -11.16 5.53 16.11
C ARG A 27 -10.37 4.25 16.35
N GLN A 28 -11.09 3.15 16.57
CA GLN A 28 -10.50 1.82 16.56
C GLN A 28 -10.37 1.31 15.13
N ILE A 29 -9.15 0.93 14.74
CA ILE A 29 -8.86 0.34 13.43
C ILE A 29 -8.72 -1.16 13.58
N TYR A 30 -9.31 -1.91 12.66
CA TYR A 30 -9.24 -3.36 12.62
C TYR A 30 -8.53 -3.80 11.34
N ALA A 31 -7.62 -4.76 11.47
CA ALA A 31 -7.05 -5.47 10.33
C ALA A 31 -7.83 -6.77 10.10
N ALA A 32 -8.00 -7.16 8.85
CA ALA A 32 -8.59 -8.45 8.52
C ALA A 32 -7.72 -9.57 9.10
N ASN A 33 -8.32 -10.46 9.86
CA ASN A 33 -7.66 -11.60 10.46
C ASN A 33 -8.66 -12.73 10.72
N ALA A 34 -8.16 -13.92 11.04
CA ALA A 34 -8.93 -15.04 11.53
C ALA A 34 -8.34 -15.53 12.84
N ASN A 35 -9.15 -16.20 13.63
CA ASN A 35 -8.66 -16.89 14.83
C ASN A 35 -7.66 -17.98 14.42
N ASP A 36 -6.51 -18.04 15.08
CA ASP A 36 -5.42 -18.98 14.80
C ASP A 36 -5.72 -20.44 15.19
N PHE A 37 -6.94 -20.75 15.59
CA PHE A 37 -7.36 -22.10 15.95
C PHE A 37 -7.73 -22.90 14.70
N ILE A 38 -7.07 -24.05 14.50
CA ILE A 38 -7.25 -24.88 13.29
C ILE A 38 -8.00 -26.20 13.55
N TYR A 39 -8.27 -26.55 14.82
CA TYR A 39 -8.76 -27.90 15.16
C TYR A 39 -10.25 -27.99 15.42
N THR A 40 -10.92 -26.88 15.72
CA THR A 40 -12.35 -26.88 16.03
C THR A 40 -13.06 -25.67 15.45
N THR A 41 -14.38 -25.77 15.42
CA THR A 41 -15.30 -24.68 15.13
C THR A 41 -15.49 -23.75 16.33
N ASP A 42 -14.75 -23.94 17.41
CA ASP A 42 -14.85 -23.14 18.64
C ASP A 42 -14.46 -21.67 18.34
N GLY A 43 -15.20 -20.76 18.92
CA GLY A 43 -15.01 -19.33 18.69
C GLY A 43 -15.87 -18.74 17.58
N GLY A 44 -16.96 -19.43 17.18
CA GLY A 44 -17.94 -18.91 16.23
C GLY A 44 -17.49 -18.92 14.78
N GLY A 45 -16.38 -19.60 14.48
CA GLY A 45 -15.90 -19.81 13.12
C GLY A 45 -16.34 -21.16 12.61
N ARG A 46 -17.19 -21.20 11.62
CA ARG A 46 -17.31 -22.38 10.78
C ARG A 46 -15.95 -22.58 10.10
N ASP A 47 -15.47 -23.82 10.17
CA ASP A 47 -14.53 -24.33 9.19
C ASP A 47 -13.11 -23.73 9.20
N HIS A 48 -12.42 -23.79 10.36
CA HIS A 48 -10.97 -23.58 10.36
C HIS A 48 -10.54 -22.23 9.77
N GLY A 49 -11.14 -21.13 10.20
CA GLY A 49 -10.97 -19.80 9.61
C GLY A 49 -9.54 -19.36 9.41
N PHE A 50 -8.60 -19.84 10.25
CA PHE A 50 -7.18 -19.53 10.07
C PHE A 50 -6.59 -20.19 8.81
N LEU A 51 -7.00 -21.40 8.46
CA LEU A 51 -6.58 -22.04 7.20
C LEU A 51 -7.10 -21.29 5.96
N HIS A 52 -8.21 -20.58 6.10
CA HIS A 52 -8.83 -19.77 5.04
C HIS A 52 -8.41 -18.28 5.10
N LEU A 53 -7.43 -17.90 5.92
CA LEU A 53 -6.97 -16.51 6.02
C LEU A 53 -6.57 -15.93 4.66
N GLU A 54 -5.97 -16.75 3.80
CA GLU A 54 -5.60 -16.32 2.45
C GLU A 54 -6.82 -15.96 1.60
N ALA A 55 -7.93 -16.68 1.71
CA ALA A 55 -9.19 -16.34 1.05
C ALA A 55 -9.74 -14.99 1.57
N THR A 56 -9.68 -14.75 2.87
CA THR A 56 -10.04 -13.46 3.48
C THR A 56 -9.18 -12.33 2.93
N ILE A 57 -7.87 -12.53 2.79
CA ILE A 57 -6.94 -11.55 2.25
C ILE A 57 -7.20 -11.29 0.76
N LYS A 58 -7.50 -12.34 -0.02
CA LYS A 58 -7.79 -12.25 -1.45
C LYS A 58 -9.16 -11.65 -1.76
N SER A 59 -10.12 -11.78 -0.84
CA SER A 59 -11.46 -11.22 -0.98
C SER A 59 -11.42 -9.70 -0.80
N THR A 60 -11.10 -9.00 -1.86
CA THR A 60 -11.07 -7.53 -1.94
C THR A 60 -11.69 -7.08 -3.23
N GLU A 61 -12.09 -5.82 -3.28
CA GLU A 61 -12.64 -5.23 -4.49
C GLU A 61 -11.68 -5.34 -5.68
N ASN A 62 -12.25 -5.36 -6.86
CA ASN A 62 -11.54 -5.19 -8.10
C ASN A 62 -12.00 -3.87 -8.76
N PRO A 63 -11.13 -2.86 -8.84
CA PRO A 63 -9.73 -2.84 -8.41
C PRO A 63 -9.57 -2.73 -6.88
N ARG A 64 -8.41 -3.15 -6.40
CA ARG A 64 -8.10 -3.29 -4.96
C ARG A 64 -8.17 -1.97 -4.19
N ARG A 65 -8.77 -2.01 -3.01
CA ARG A 65 -8.70 -0.94 -2.00
C ARG A 65 -7.66 -1.21 -0.91
N LEU A 66 -7.55 -0.29 0.03
CA LEU A 66 -6.71 -0.44 1.22
C LEU A 66 -7.19 -1.64 2.06
N LYS A 67 -6.40 -2.69 2.09
CA LYS A 67 -6.62 -3.89 2.90
C LYS A 67 -5.27 -4.48 3.28
N PRO A 68 -4.98 -4.65 4.57
CA PRO A 68 -3.71 -5.20 5.01
C PRO A 68 -3.68 -6.72 4.86
N ILE A 69 -2.48 -7.26 4.68
CA ILE A 69 -2.17 -8.64 5.03
C ILE A 69 -1.82 -8.64 6.52
N ASN A 70 -2.63 -9.30 7.34
CA ASN A 70 -2.41 -9.41 8.77
C ASN A 70 -2.50 -10.89 9.18
N VAL A 71 -1.40 -11.42 9.69
CA VAL A 71 -1.34 -12.78 10.25
C VAL A 71 -1.34 -12.65 11.77
N TYR A 72 -2.50 -12.84 12.38
CA TYR A 72 -2.68 -12.77 13.82
C TYR A 72 -2.65 -14.18 14.40
N TYR A 73 -1.86 -14.37 15.44
CA TYR A 73 -1.79 -15.64 16.16
C TYR A 73 -1.40 -15.43 17.64
N HIS A 74 -1.73 -16.41 18.47
CA HIS A 74 -1.31 -16.44 19.86
C HIS A 74 -0.05 -17.29 20.03
N MET A 75 0.71 -17.03 21.07
CA MET A 75 1.97 -17.74 21.31
C MET A 75 1.78 -19.24 21.53
N TYR A 76 0.62 -19.68 22.03
CA TYR A 76 0.30 -21.09 22.17
C TYR A 76 0.16 -21.84 20.82
N ALA A 77 0.08 -21.12 19.69
CA ALA A 77 0.16 -21.75 18.38
C ALA A 77 1.44 -22.56 18.19
N GLY A 78 2.52 -22.22 18.90
CA GLY A 78 3.77 -22.96 18.89
C GLY A 78 3.76 -24.30 19.65
N GLU A 79 2.74 -24.58 20.44
CA GLU A 79 2.65 -25.81 21.25
C GLU A 79 2.24 -27.04 20.41
N LYS A 80 1.61 -26.83 19.25
CA LYS A 80 1.12 -27.89 18.39
C LYS A 80 1.68 -27.74 16.97
N THR A 81 2.34 -28.77 16.48
CA THR A 81 3.03 -28.77 15.20
C THR A 81 2.13 -28.28 14.05
N ALA A 82 0.91 -28.80 13.93
CA ALA A 82 0.03 -28.43 12.83
C ALA A 82 -0.40 -26.95 12.89
N GLN A 83 -0.57 -26.40 14.09
CA GLN A 83 -0.90 -24.99 14.26
C GLN A 83 0.31 -24.09 13.95
N LEU A 84 1.49 -24.48 14.37
CA LEU A 84 2.74 -23.81 14.04
C LEU A 84 2.99 -23.80 12.53
N GLU A 85 2.75 -24.92 11.85
CA GLU A 85 2.91 -25.01 10.39
C GLU A 85 1.90 -24.11 9.66
N ALA A 86 0.67 -23.99 10.15
CA ALA A 86 -0.30 -23.05 9.57
C ALA A 86 0.14 -21.59 9.74
N VAL A 87 0.73 -21.22 10.90
CA VAL A 87 1.32 -19.88 11.10
C VAL A 87 2.46 -19.65 10.12
N ARG A 88 3.38 -20.60 9.99
CA ARG A 88 4.52 -20.50 9.04
C ARG A 88 4.03 -20.33 7.61
N TYR A 89 3.07 -21.13 7.19
CA TYR A 89 2.48 -21.03 5.84
C TYR A 89 1.98 -19.60 5.53
N HIS A 90 1.21 -19.01 6.43
CA HIS A 90 0.69 -17.66 6.20
C HIS A 90 1.76 -16.56 6.26
N LEU A 91 2.76 -16.72 7.14
CA LEU A 91 3.87 -15.79 7.21
C LEU A 91 4.74 -15.86 5.95
N ASP A 92 4.98 -17.06 5.42
CA ASP A 92 5.74 -17.24 4.17
C ASP A 92 4.96 -16.69 2.96
N ALA A 93 3.65 -16.92 2.90
CA ALA A 93 2.80 -16.32 1.87
C ALA A 93 2.84 -14.77 1.92
N ALA A 94 2.80 -14.18 3.12
CA ALA A 94 2.93 -12.74 3.30
C ALA A 94 4.31 -12.20 2.89
N ARG A 95 5.38 -12.95 3.17
CA ARG A 95 6.76 -12.58 2.76
C ARG A 95 6.95 -12.61 1.25
N GLN A 96 6.27 -13.52 0.55
CA GLN A 96 6.34 -13.65 -0.91
C GLN A 96 5.43 -12.65 -1.64
N ALA A 97 4.45 -12.09 -0.94
CA ALA A 97 3.55 -11.11 -1.53
C ALA A 97 4.27 -9.79 -1.82
N LEU A 98 3.90 -9.14 -2.94
CA LEU A 98 4.39 -7.80 -3.30
C LEU A 98 3.63 -6.74 -2.49
N VAL A 99 4.01 -6.60 -1.23
CA VAL A 99 3.40 -5.67 -0.28
C VAL A 99 4.48 -4.90 0.49
N THR A 100 4.12 -3.75 1.02
CA THR A 100 4.98 -2.95 1.90
C THR A 100 4.79 -3.41 3.34
N PRO A 101 5.80 -4.01 4.00
CA PRO A 101 5.73 -4.33 5.41
C PRO A 101 5.67 -3.04 6.23
N VAL A 102 4.70 -2.93 7.12
CA VAL A 102 4.54 -1.76 7.99
C VAL A 102 4.26 -2.20 9.43
N ALA A 103 4.64 -1.38 10.39
CA ALA A 103 4.23 -1.59 11.78
C ALA A 103 2.71 -1.44 11.92
N ALA A 104 2.08 -2.17 12.85
CA ALA A 104 0.64 -2.09 13.08
C ALA A 104 0.17 -0.67 13.42
N SER A 105 0.98 0.10 14.16
CA SER A 105 0.72 1.52 14.45
C SER A 105 0.74 2.39 13.19
N HIS A 106 1.64 2.10 12.26
CA HIS A 106 1.68 2.82 10.98
C HIS A 106 0.46 2.48 10.11
N TYR A 107 0.06 1.19 10.06
CA TYR A 107 -1.18 0.82 9.38
C TYR A 107 -2.39 1.52 9.98
N ALA A 108 -2.48 1.64 11.31
CA ALA A 108 -3.57 2.37 11.95
C ALA A 108 -3.59 3.84 11.53
N ALA A 109 -2.43 4.49 11.42
CA ALA A 109 -2.33 5.87 10.95
C ALA A 109 -2.71 6.01 9.46
N ILE A 110 -2.35 5.04 8.59
CA ILE A 110 -2.78 5.00 7.19
C ILE A 110 -4.30 4.87 7.11
N ALA A 111 -4.89 3.95 7.87
CA ALA A 111 -6.33 3.72 7.88
C ALA A 111 -7.10 4.91 8.46
N ASP A 112 -6.59 5.56 9.49
CA ASP A 112 -7.19 6.80 10.02
C ASP A 112 -7.15 7.91 8.97
N GLY A 113 -6.02 8.06 8.27
CA GLY A 113 -5.89 8.95 7.12
C GLY A 113 -6.92 8.64 6.01
N PHE A 114 -7.18 7.35 5.72
CA PHE A 114 -8.21 6.95 4.75
C PHE A 114 -9.59 7.52 5.10
N PHE A 115 -9.97 7.51 6.38
CA PHE A 115 -11.26 8.05 6.83
C PHE A 115 -11.28 9.58 6.93
N ALA A 116 -10.12 10.23 7.13
CA ALA A 116 -10.01 11.66 7.31
C ALA A 116 -9.76 12.43 6.00
N THR A 117 -9.28 11.74 4.97
CA THR A 117 -8.90 12.36 3.68
C THR A 117 -10.03 13.16 3.06
N GLN A 118 -9.70 14.36 2.64
CA GLN A 118 -10.58 15.24 1.89
C GLN A 118 -10.01 15.48 0.50
N ILE A 119 -10.84 15.29 -0.53
CA ILE A 119 -10.48 15.53 -1.92
C ILE A 119 -11.40 16.61 -2.48
N SER A 120 -10.80 17.69 -2.97
CA SER A 120 -11.52 18.83 -3.55
C SER A 120 -11.04 19.06 -4.98
N SER A 121 -11.97 19.29 -5.92
CA SER A 121 -11.62 19.69 -7.28
C SER A 121 -11.08 21.12 -7.28
N LEU A 122 -9.97 21.34 -7.97
CA LEU A 122 -9.39 22.65 -8.25
C LEU A 122 -9.65 23.11 -9.69
N GLY A 123 -10.33 22.28 -10.50
CA GLY A 123 -10.61 22.53 -11.89
C GLY A 123 -10.58 21.23 -12.69
N GLU A 124 -10.55 21.34 -14.00
CA GLU A 124 -10.54 20.17 -14.88
C GLU A 124 -9.31 19.30 -14.63
N LEU A 125 -9.56 18.03 -14.36
CA LEU A 125 -8.54 17.00 -14.10
C LEU A 125 -7.51 17.36 -13.03
N THR A 126 -7.90 18.18 -12.04
CA THR A 126 -6.99 18.61 -10.97
C THR A 126 -7.68 18.56 -9.61
N TRP A 127 -7.04 17.94 -8.64
CA TRP A 127 -7.58 17.73 -7.30
C TRP A 127 -6.57 18.09 -6.21
N LEU A 128 -7.09 18.61 -5.11
CA LEU A 128 -6.36 18.85 -3.88
C LEU A 128 -6.73 17.77 -2.87
N VAL A 129 -5.73 17.08 -2.34
CA VAL A 129 -5.86 16.04 -1.33
C VAL A 129 -5.30 16.55 -0.01
N ARG A 130 -6.14 16.56 1.04
CA ARG A 130 -5.82 17.08 2.38
C ARG A 130 -6.21 16.10 3.47
N ASN A 131 -5.75 16.36 4.69
CA ASN A 131 -6.09 15.62 5.91
C ASN A 131 -5.86 14.11 5.81
N ARG A 132 -4.93 13.70 4.95
CA ARG A 132 -4.68 12.30 4.61
C ARG A 132 -3.83 11.54 5.64
N GLY A 133 -3.31 12.21 6.67
CA GLY A 133 -2.42 11.58 7.65
C GLY A 133 -1.28 10.80 6.97
N ALA A 134 -1.14 9.54 7.33
CA ALA A 134 -0.14 8.64 6.74
C ALA A 134 -0.61 7.95 5.45
N LEU A 135 -1.81 8.24 4.93
CA LEU A 135 -2.27 7.67 3.65
C LEU A 135 -1.45 8.21 2.49
N GLN A 136 -0.86 7.30 1.70
CA GLN A 136 0.08 7.64 0.63
C GLN A 136 -0.41 7.28 -0.78
N THR A 137 -1.63 6.80 -0.93
CA THR A 137 -2.15 6.40 -2.25
C THR A 137 -3.59 6.85 -2.41
N VAL A 138 -3.88 7.49 -3.53
CA VAL A 138 -5.24 7.74 -4.01
C VAL A 138 -5.47 6.99 -5.32
N ARG A 139 -6.73 6.65 -5.59
CA ARG A 139 -7.13 5.91 -6.79
C ARG A 139 -8.14 6.72 -7.58
N PHE A 140 -7.94 6.78 -8.88
CA PHE A 140 -8.88 7.32 -9.84
C PHE A 140 -9.44 6.16 -10.66
N ASP A 141 -10.74 6.00 -10.67
CA ASP A 141 -11.43 4.97 -11.44
C ASP A 141 -11.90 5.52 -12.79
N ASP A 142 -12.05 4.63 -13.78
CA ASP A 142 -12.54 4.95 -15.13
C ASP A 142 -11.73 6.02 -15.87
N VAL A 143 -10.41 5.99 -15.67
CA VAL A 143 -9.44 6.93 -16.26
C VAL A 143 -8.42 6.21 -17.16
N ALA A 144 -8.90 5.29 -18.00
CA ALA A 144 -8.04 4.44 -18.83
C ALA A 144 -7.05 5.22 -19.70
N ASP A 145 -7.45 6.41 -20.18
CA ASP A 145 -6.69 7.23 -21.10
C ASP A 145 -5.99 8.43 -20.43
N LEU A 146 -5.93 8.43 -19.08
CA LEU A 146 -5.31 9.53 -18.32
C LEU A 146 -4.12 9.04 -17.52
N SER A 147 -3.10 9.88 -17.42
CA SER A 147 -1.94 9.67 -16.53
C SER A 147 -1.67 10.91 -15.68
N VAL A 148 -0.80 10.76 -14.69
CA VAL A 148 -0.37 11.89 -13.86
C VAL A 148 0.43 12.88 -14.71
N ASP A 149 0.02 14.13 -14.69
CA ASP A 149 0.83 15.26 -15.15
C ASP A 149 1.77 15.67 -14.01
N PHE A 150 2.99 15.14 -14.02
CA PHE A 150 3.99 15.43 -12.98
C PHE A 150 4.46 16.89 -12.97
N ALA A 151 4.30 17.62 -14.07
CA ALA A 151 4.68 19.03 -14.14
C ALA A 151 3.67 19.93 -13.40
N ARG A 152 2.38 19.56 -13.43
CA ARG A 152 1.29 20.28 -12.77
C ARG A 152 0.98 19.75 -11.38
N SER A 153 1.44 18.55 -11.05
CA SER A 153 1.20 17.92 -9.75
C SER A 153 2.22 18.38 -8.69
N VAL A 154 1.80 18.46 -7.45
CA VAL A 154 2.65 18.82 -6.30
C VAL A 154 2.55 17.72 -5.25
N GLY A 155 3.68 17.16 -4.83
CA GLY A 155 3.72 16.09 -3.83
C GLY A 155 3.27 14.73 -4.37
N VAL A 156 3.36 14.50 -5.68
CA VAL A 156 3.14 13.19 -6.31
C VAL A 156 4.48 12.59 -6.67
N ILE A 157 4.72 11.36 -6.20
CA ILE A 157 5.97 10.63 -6.43
C ILE A 157 5.85 9.55 -7.49
N GLY A 158 4.63 9.06 -7.78
CA GLY A 158 4.49 7.98 -8.73
C GLY A 158 3.08 7.67 -9.14
N GLN A 159 2.97 6.74 -10.07
CA GLN A 159 1.70 6.20 -10.55
C GLN A 159 1.83 4.76 -11.02
N GLN A 160 0.74 4.01 -10.89
CA GLN A 160 0.60 2.67 -11.46
C GLN A 160 -0.83 2.46 -11.96
N ARG A 161 -0.96 1.92 -13.16
CA ARG A 161 -2.26 1.56 -13.74
C ARG A 161 -2.57 0.09 -13.48
N LYS A 162 -3.83 -0.19 -13.11
CA LYS A 162 -4.39 -1.55 -13.01
C LYS A 162 -5.78 -1.54 -13.64
N GLY A 163 -5.90 -2.10 -14.84
CA GLY A 163 -7.11 -1.98 -15.65
C GLY A 163 -7.42 -0.52 -15.99
N SER A 164 -8.66 -0.09 -15.80
CA SER A 164 -9.08 1.31 -16.01
C SER A 164 -8.77 2.24 -14.83
N SER A 165 -8.20 1.73 -13.74
CA SER A 165 -7.89 2.52 -12.56
C SER A 165 -6.44 2.95 -12.50
N LEU A 166 -6.22 4.19 -12.08
CA LEU A 166 -4.92 4.79 -11.86
C LEU A 166 -4.66 4.97 -10.36
N TYR A 167 -3.63 4.34 -9.84
CA TYR A 167 -3.15 4.53 -8.49
C TYR A 167 -2.04 5.57 -8.49
N VAL A 168 -2.17 6.58 -7.64
CA VAL A 168 -1.23 7.70 -7.55
C VAL A 168 -0.58 7.69 -6.18
N ALA A 169 0.75 7.58 -6.17
CA ALA A 169 1.56 7.60 -4.96
C ALA A 169 1.87 9.04 -4.54
N LEU A 170 1.56 9.36 -3.29
CA LEU A 170 1.71 10.69 -2.70
C LEU A 170 2.95 10.73 -1.80
N ASP A 171 3.66 11.85 -1.84
CA ASP A 171 4.84 12.08 -1.02
C ASP A 171 4.49 12.19 0.46
N GLU A 172 5.03 11.31 1.30
CA GLU A 172 4.81 11.33 2.76
C GLU A 172 5.24 12.65 3.41
N ALA A 173 6.23 13.34 2.84
CA ALA A 173 6.71 14.62 3.35
C ALA A 173 5.75 15.81 3.13
N ARG A 174 4.65 15.61 2.40
CA ARG A 174 3.68 16.67 2.06
C ARG A 174 2.34 16.45 2.74
N ALA A 175 1.88 17.41 3.51
CA ALA A 175 0.55 17.36 4.13
C ALA A 175 -0.55 17.51 3.07
N ASP A 176 -0.43 18.52 2.22
CA ASP A 176 -1.33 18.81 1.10
C ASP A 176 -0.66 18.41 -0.21
N VAL A 177 -1.43 17.77 -1.09
CA VAL A 177 -0.96 17.27 -2.38
C VAL A 177 -1.92 17.74 -3.47
N ILE A 178 -1.38 18.19 -4.60
CA ILE A 178 -2.14 18.46 -5.81
C ILE A 178 -1.87 17.35 -6.81
N VAL A 179 -2.92 16.66 -7.23
CA VAL A 179 -2.87 15.68 -8.30
C VAL A 179 -3.52 16.27 -9.55
N ALA A 180 -2.75 16.41 -10.61
CA ALA A 180 -3.24 16.77 -11.93
C ALA A 180 -3.10 15.57 -12.86
N LEU A 181 -4.12 15.31 -13.65
CA LEU A 181 -4.10 14.30 -14.70
C LEU A 181 -4.09 14.99 -16.07
N SER A 182 -3.57 14.28 -17.06
CA SER A 182 -3.62 14.68 -18.48
C SER A 182 -3.87 13.45 -19.35
N PRO A 183 -4.39 13.62 -20.58
CA PRO A 183 -4.47 12.53 -21.54
C PRO A 183 -3.11 11.87 -21.77
N ASP A 184 -3.13 10.53 -21.94
CA ASP A 184 -1.96 9.72 -22.27
C ASP A 184 -1.43 10.04 -23.68
N THR A 185 -1.02 11.26 -23.91
CA THR A 185 -0.31 11.64 -25.14
C THR A 185 1.18 11.50 -24.88
N PRO A 186 1.95 10.91 -25.81
CA PRO A 186 3.40 10.92 -25.71
C PRO A 186 3.86 12.37 -25.60
N SER A 187 4.24 12.78 -24.41
CA SER A 187 4.78 14.14 -24.21
C SER A 187 6.13 14.23 -24.93
N ALA A 188 6.29 15.24 -25.76
CA ALA A 188 7.59 15.58 -26.38
C ALA A 188 8.60 16.10 -25.33
N GLY A 189 8.21 16.18 -24.06
CA GLY A 189 9.08 16.60 -22.96
C GLY A 189 9.99 15.49 -22.43
N THR A 190 11.02 15.86 -21.71
CA THR A 190 11.90 14.92 -21.00
C THR A 190 11.05 14.14 -20.00
N PRO A 191 11.07 12.79 -20.03
CA PRO A 191 10.35 12.00 -19.04
C PRO A 191 10.84 12.39 -17.64
N ALA A 192 9.92 12.59 -16.72
CA ALA A 192 10.25 12.83 -15.32
C ALA A 192 10.26 11.49 -14.57
N PRO A 193 11.30 11.14 -13.82
CA PRO A 193 11.33 9.93 -13.02
C PRO A 193 10.14 9.86 -12.05
N TYR A 194 9.47 8.70 -11.99
CA TYR A 194 8.36 8.45 -11.09
C TYR A 194 8.35 7.01 -10.60
N LEU A 195 7.86 6.79 -9.39
CA LEU A 195 7.69 5.46 -8.81
C LEU A 195 6.53 4.74 -9.50
N ILE A 196 6.78 3.53 -10.01
CA ILE A 196 5.75 2.62 -10.50
C ILE A 196 5.23 1.80 -9.32
N ASP A 197 6.12 1.11 -8.63
CA ASP A 197 5.83 0.38 -7.41
C ASP A 197 7.08 0.26 -6.53
N GLY A 198 6.87 -0.10 -5.27
CA GLY A 198 7.97 -0.33 -4.35
C GLY A 198 7.51 -0.99 -3.06
N ARG A 199 8.43 -1.76 -2.44
CA ARG A 199 8.18 -2.50 -1.19
C ARG A 199 8.40 -1.66 0.07
N TRP A 200 8.78 -0.40 -0.09
CA TRP A 200 9.01 0.54 1.01
C TRP A 200 8.07 1.73 0.91
N THR A 201 8.03 2.56 1.92
CA THR A 201 7.42 3.90 1.85
C THR A 201 8.45 4.88 1.31
N PHE A 202 8.00 5.86 0.53
CA PHE A 202 8.87 6.81 -0.14
C PHE A 202 8.45 8.24 0.18
N ARG A 203 9.45 9.12 0.32
CA ARG A 203 9.22 10.54 0.57
C ARG A 203 10.33 11.40 -0.02
N ASP A 204 10.05 12.68 -0.17
CA ASP A 204 11.00 13.71 -0.55
C ASP A 204 11.69 13.41 -1.90
N LEU A 205 10.88 13.05 -2.91
CA LEU A 205 11.39 12.85 -4.27
C LEU A 205 11.86 14.17 -4.85
N ARG A 206 13.16 14.26 -5.15
CA ARG A 206 13.80 15.43 -5.78
C ARG A 206 14.34 15.04 -7.14
N ARG A 207 13.78 15.62 -8.18
CA ARG A 207 14.22 15.45 -9.58
C ARG A 207 15.32 16.47 -9.89
N ARG A 208 16.32 16.03 -10.66
CA ARG A 208 17.46 16.83 -11.11
C ARG A 208 17.67 16.59 -12.60
N ASP A 209 18.50 17.40 -13.26
CA ASP A 209 18.74 17.29 -14.70
C ASP A 209 19.29 15.91 -15.13
N CYS A 210 20.12 15.28 -14.32
CA CYS A 210 20.78 14.00 -14.60
C CYS A 210 20.38 12.87 -13.65
N GLY A 211 19.23 12.97 -12.98
CA GLY A 211 18.80 11.91 -12.06
C GLY A 211 17.77 12.36 -11.03
N PHE A 212 17.66 11.62 -9.97
CA PHE A 212 16.77 11.95 -8.86
C PHE A 212 17.29 11.38 -7.56
N SER A 213 16.80 11.88 -6.45
CA SER A 213 16.99 11.30 -5.12
C SER A 213 15.65 11.15 -4.41
N VAL A 214 15.54 10.14 -3.58
CA VAL A 214 14.33 9.85 -2.79
C VAL A 214 14.74 9.25 -1.47
N MET A 215 14.00 9.49 -0.42
CA MET A 215 14.16 8.78 0.85
C MET A 215 13.21 7.58 0.87
N ALA A 216 13.74 6.41 1.19
CA ALA A 216 12.99 5.17 1.34
C ALA A 216 13.04 4.69 2.80
N ARG A 217 11.93 4.14 3.29
CA ARG A 217 11.85 3.55 4.62
C ARG A 217 11.05 2.26 4.57
N GLY A 218 11.58 1.19 5.14
CA GLY A 218 10.89 -0.10 5.16
C GLY A 218 11.58 -1.13 6.00
N TYR A 219 11.08 -2.36 5.95
CA TYR A 219 11.61 -3.50 6.68
C TYR A 219 12.06 -4.58 5.68
N GLY A 220 13.26 -5.11 5.92
CA GLY A 220 13.84 -6.18 5.10
C GLY A 220 14.21 -5.73 3.68
N THR A 221 14.57 -6.71 2.86
CA THR A 221 14.91 -6.50 1.46
C THR A 221 13.69 -6.03 0.67
N GLY A 222 13.87 -5.04 -0.17
CA GLY A 222 12.81 -4.49 -1.01
C GLY A 222 13.27 -4.23 -2.43
N GLN A 223 12.29 -4.11 -3.32
CA GLN A 223 12.45 -3.68 -4.69
C GLN A 223 11.71 -2.37 -4.90
N MET A 224 12.18 -1.58 -5.84
CA MET A 224 11.49 -0.40 -6.34
C MET A 224 11.64 -0.33 -7.86
N ASN A 225 10.53 -0.05 -8.54
CA ASN A 225 10.48 0.09 -9.99
C ASN A 225 10.17 1.55 -10.32
N TRP A 226 11.01 2.12 -11.18
CA TRP A 226 10.90 3.50 -11.61
C TRP A 226 10.58 3.60 -13.09
N GLY A 227 9.65 4.48 -13.44
CA GLY A 227 9.33 4.84 -14.81
C GLY A 227 9.81 6.24 -15.15
N GLY A 228 9.63 6.65 -16.42
CA GLY A 228 10.01 7.98 -16.87
C GLY A 228 11.52 8.19 -16.94
N LEU A 229 12.30 7.11 -16.98
CA LEU A 229 13.74 7.14 -17.20
C LEU A 229 14.05 6.97 -18.68
N ARG A 230 15.13 7.58 -19.16
CA ARG A 230 15.64 7.31 -20.51
C ARG A 230 16.28 5.91 -20.52
N PRO A 231 16.24 5.20 -21.66
CA PRO A 231 17.00 3.96 -21.77
C PRO A 231 18.49 4.19 -21.52
N GLY A 232 19.11 3.36 -20.69
CA GLY A 232 20.53 3.49 -20.37
C GLY A 232 20.85 2.90 -19.00
N SER A 233 22.13 2.80 -18.68
CA SER A 233 22.59 2.34 -17.37
C SER A 233 22.65 3.49 -16.38
N TYR A 234 22.23 3.23 -15.15
CA TYR A 234 22.17 4.20 -14.06
C TYR A 234 23.03 3.74 -12.90
N GLN A 235 23.81 4.65 -12.35
CA GLN A 235 24.47 4.41 -11.08
C GLN A 235 23.50 4.76 -9.96
N VAL A 236 23.22 3.77 -9.12
CA VAL A 236 22.38 3.92 -7.93
C VAL A 236 23.28 3.94 -6.70
N THR A 237 23.21 5.00 -5.93
CA THR A 237 23.91 5.08 -4.64
C THR A 237 22.88 5.16 -3.54
N ALA A 238 22.91 4.23 -2.60
CA ALA A 238 22.08 4.25 -1.40
C ALA A 238 22.92 4.62 -0.18
N PHE A 239 22.34 5.42 0.70
CA PHE A 239 22.93 5.80 1.98
C PHE A 239 21.98 5.39 3.11
N ASP A 240 22.53 4.80 4.17
CA ASP A 240 21.75 4.56 5.39
C ASP A 240 21.78 5.77 6.33
N ASP A 241 21.17 5.62 7.51
CA ASP A 241 21.14 6.65 8.56
C ASP A 241 22.50 6.84 9.28
N GLN A 242 23.51 6.02 8.95
CA GLN A 242 24.89 6.10 9.43
C GLN A 242 25.86 6.57 8.35
N ASP A 243 25.36 7.10 7.23
CA ASP A 243 26.14 7.53 6.06
C ASP A 243 26.98 6.41 5.40
N GLN A 244 26.66 5.14 5.66
CA GLN A 244 27.24 4.05 4.89
C GLN A 244 26.60 4.00 3.51
N SER A 245 27.41 3.83 2.49
CA SER A 245 26.95 3.85 1.10
C SER A 245 27.12 2.51 0.41
N TRP A 246 26.17 2.20 -0.47
CA TRP A 246 26.21 1.09 -1.42
C TRP A 246 26.01 1.63 -2.81
N GLU A 247 26.74 1.06 -3.75
CA GLU A 247 26.60 1.41 -5.17
C GLU A 247 26.20 0.19 -5.98
N GLU A 248 25.27 0.37 -6.87
CA GLU A 248 24.80 -0.65 -7.81
C GLU A 248 24.55 0.00 -9.17
N THR A 249 24.72 -0.78 -10.23
CA THR A 249 24.33 -0.36 -11.57
C THR A 249 22.98 -0.99 -11.92
N ALA A 250 22.02 -0.16 -12.35
CA ALA A 250 20.70 -0.57 -12.82
C ALA A 250 20.52 -0.22 -14.30
N ASP A 251 19.87 -1.08 -15.07
CA ASP A 251 19.56 -0.90 -16.49
C ASP A 251 18.07 -0.60 -16.72
#